data_c172d9578e105885c7cc39889af93a90
#
_entry.id   c172d9578e105885c7cc39889af93a90
#
_cell.length_a   1.000
_cell.length_b   1.000
_cell.length_c   1.000
_cell.angle_alpha   90.00
_cell.angle_beta   90.00
_cell.angle_gamma   90.00
#
_symmetry.space_group_name_H-M   'P 1'
#
loop_
_entity.id
_entity.type
_entity.pdbx_description
1 polymer ?
#
loop_
_entity_poly.entity_id
_entity_poly.type
_entity_poly.pdbx_seq_one_letter_code
_entity_poly.pdbx_strand_id
1 'polypeptide(L)'
;RIVYKTGGGGAVGFNELWRSKADGYTISNVVVPNVVISAQGKDVGFKPGEFAYIGMTVRSVGALMVPKGSKYGSLSEFVSAAKANPGKLTVAGVGSTGGRNFAELAKILGIETTYVPVSGGVGKMMPMLQGNHVDAGMTASNHAVKHKATVDTLVIAGPKSTAALPGVPSEPQWTYTTTWGIMAPPGTPADRVAKLNDALYQATAAPNVVKIVTDLGLVQMRQTPAQAKAYVDVAIKKFAQ
;
A
#
# COMPACT_ATOMS: atom_id res chain seq x y z
N ARG A 1 20.88 4.84 12.29
CA ARG A 1 20.98 5.53 11.00
C ARG A 1 19.85 5.06 10.08
N ILE A 2 19.13 5.97 9.41
CA ILE A 2 18.14 5.64 8.37
C ILE A 2 18.84 5.70 7.01
N VAL A 3 18.64 4.69 6.17
CA VAL A 3 19.17 4.58 4.81
C VAL A 3 18.02 4.28 3.85
N TYR A 4 17.96 5.01 2.73
CA TYR A 4 16.96 4.80 1.69
C TYR A 4 17.54 3.99 0.53
N LYS A 5 16.97 2.82 0.26
CA LYS A 5 17.31 1.91 -0.84
C LYS A 5 16.09 1.74 -1.73
N THR A 6 15.88 2.66 -2.64
CA THR A 6 14.70 2.69 -3.52
C THR A 6 14.93 1.92 -4.82
N GLY A 7 13.84 1.40 -5.41
CA GLY A 7 13.86 0.71 -6.72
C GLY A 7 13.07 -0.59 -6.73
N GLY A 8 12.62 -1.00 -7.92
CA GLY A 8 11.98 -2.29 -8.16
C GLY A 8 10.74 -2.59 -7.31
N GLY A 9 9.93 -1.56 -6.95
CA GLY A 9 8.78 -1.77 -6.04
C GLY A 9 9.18 -2.10 -4.60
N GLY A 10 10.43 -1.81 -4.21
CA GLY A 10 11.01 -2.13 -2.91
C GLY A 10 12.04 -3.27 -2.97
N ALA A 11 12.13 -3.99 -4.08
CA ALA A 11 13.01 -5.16 -4.21
C ALA A 11 14.47 -4.88 -3.89
N VAL A 12 14.98 -3.69 -4.25
CA VAL A 12 16.36 -3.28 -3.96
C VAL A 12 16.60 -3.24 -2.44
N GLY A 13 15.71 -2.60 -1.69
CA GLY A 13 15.81 -2.52 -0.23
C GLY A 13 15.61 -3.87 0.47
N PHE A 14 14.68 -4.69 -0.04
CA PHE A 14 14.45 -6.02 0.51
C PHE A 14 15.63 -6.96 0.28
N ASN A 15 16.27 -6.89 -0.90
CA ASN A 15 17.47 -7.66 -1.19
C ASN A 15 18.67 -7.22 -0.32
N GLU A 16 18.84 -5.93 -0.10
CA GLU A 16 19.87 -5.40 0.81
C GLU A 16 19.68 -5.92 2.23
N LEU A 17 18.44 -5.91 2.73
CA LEU A 17 18.13 -6.48 4.04
C LEU A 17 18.41 -7.99 4.08
N TRP A 18 18.01 -8.71 3.04
CA TRP A 18 18.22 -10.16 2.95
C TRP A 18 19.68 -10.56 3.16
N ARG A 19 20.60 -9.78 2.60
CA ARG A 19 22.05 -10.02 2.68
C ARG A 19 22.71 -9.43 3.93
N SER A 20 21.97 -8.70 4.75
CA SER A 20 22.48 -8.09 5.96
C SER A 20 22.70 -9.15 7.06
N LYS A 21 23.56 -8.81 8.04
CA LYS A 21 23.77 -9.69 9.20
C LYS A 21 22.48 -9.87 9.99
N ALA A 22 22.17 -11.11 10.34
CA ALA A 22 20.99 -11.49 11.12
C ALA A 22 21.20 -11.30 12.64
N ASP A 23 21.76 -10.15 13.03
CA ASP A 23 22.10 -9.84 14.42
C ASP A 23 21.09 -8.90 15.11
N GLY A 24 20.02 -8.50 14.40
CA GLY A 24 18.98 -7.62 14.92
C GLY A 24 19.32 -6.13 14.90
N TYR A 25 20.52 -5.74 14.43
CA TYR A 25 20.90 -4.32 14.30
C TYR A 25 20.55 -3.70 12.94
N THR A 26 20.24 -4.55 11.95
CA THR A 26 19.72 -4.10 10.66
C THR A 26 18.27 -4.55 10.52
N ILE A 27 17.37 -3.59 10.40
CA ILE A 27 15.94 -3.81 10.19
C ILE A 27 15.46 -2.97 9.01
N SER A 28 14.35 -3.35 8.39
CA SER A 28 13.75 -2.58 7.30
C SER A 28 12.25 -2.45 7.47
N ASN A 29 11.72 -1.37 6.93
CA ASN A 29 10.29 -1.28 6.66
C ASN A 29 9.87 -2.39 5.70
N VAL A 30 8.72 -2.97 5.93
CA VAL A 30 8.04 -3.87 5.00
C VAL A 30 6.70 -3.27 4.58
N VAL A 31 6.36 -3.45 3.31
CA VAL A 31 5.05 -3.08 2.76
C VAL A 31 4.44 -4.34 2.15
N VAL A 32 3.28 -4.73 2.65
CA VAL A 32 2.49 -5.85 2.12
C VAL A 32 1.32 -5.27 1.32
N PRO A 33 1.12 -5.66 0.05
CA PRO A 33 1.67 -6.83 -0.62
C PRO A 33 2.97 -6.60 -1.42
N ASN A 34 3.60 -5.43 -1.38
CA ASN A 34 4.75 -5.10 -2.24
C ASN A 34 5.90 -6.11 -2.12
N VAL A 35 6.26 -6.55 -0.90
CA VAL A 35 7.33 -7.53 -0.68
C VAL A 35 7.04 -8.85 -1.41
N VAL A 36 5.77 -9.23 -1.53
CA VAL A 36 5.34 -10.44 -2.23
C VAL A 36 5.34 -10.22 -3.74
N ILE A 37 4.65 -9.16 -4.20
CA ILE A 37 4.48 -8.87 -5.65
C ILE A 37 5.82 -8.60 -6.33
N SER A 38 6.76 -7.93 -5.66
CA SER A 38 8.08 -7.64 -6.23
C SER A 38 8.94 -8.88 -6.46
N ALA A 39 8.65 -9.99 -5.78
CA ALA A 39 9.35 -11.27 -5.91
C ALA A 39 8.66 -12.23 -6.89
N GLN A 40 7.50 -11.88 -7.46
CA GLN A 40 6.77 -12.79 -8.34
C GLN A 40 7.40 -12.89 -9.74
N GLY A 41 7.60 -14.13 -10.20
CA GLY A 41 8.08 -14.43 -11.55
C GLY A 41 9.51 -13.95 -11.84
N LYS A 42 10.27 -13.59 -10.79
CA LYS A 42 11.64 -13.08 -10.89
C LYS A 42 12.48 -13.59 -9.74
N ASP A 43 13.73 -13.92 -10.04
CA ASP A 43 14.74 -14.05 -8.98
C ASP A 43 15.18 -12.63 -8.58
N VAL A 44 14.71 -12.19 -7.43
CA VAL A 44 15.06 -10.88 -6.85
C VAL A 44 16.10 -10.99 -5.73
N GLY A 45 16.61 -12.22 -5.50
CA GLY A 45 17.63 -12.53 -4.50
C GLY A 45 17.10 -12.54 -3.06
N PHE A 46 15.79 -12.65 -2.86
CA PHE A 46 15.16 -12.88 -1.55
C PHE A 46 13.84 -13.66 -1.69
N LYS A 47 13.43 -14.29 -0.60
CA LYS A 47 12.15 -15.00 -0.50
C LYS A 47 11.26 -14.35 0.56
N PRO A 48 10.09 -13.82 0.20
CA PRO A 48 9.21 -13.11 1.15
C PRO A 48 8.89 -13.93 2.40
N GLY A 49 8.68 -15.22 2.27
CA GLY A 49 8.33 -16.11 3.39
C GLY A 49 9.45 -16.38 4.39
N GLU A 50 10.69 -16.00 4.11
CA GLU A 50 11.85 -16.36 4.97
C GLU A 50 12.37 -15.19 5.81
N PHE A 51 11.90 -13.95 5.63
CA PHE A 51 12.27 -12.83 6.51
C PHE A 51 11.77 -13.05 7.95
N ALA A 52 12.50 -12.53 8.92
CA ALA A 52 12.06 -12.43 10.30
C ALA A 52 11.14 -11.21 10.45
N TYR A 53 9.82 -11.41 10.42
CA TYR A 53 8.83 -10.35 10.59
C TYR A 53 8.74 -9.95 12.06
N ILE A 54 9.04 -8.69 12.36
CA ILE A 54 9.00 -8.14 13.73
C ILE A 54 7.54 -7.81 14.09
N GLY A 55 6.81 -7.13 13.21
CA GLY A 55 5.40 -6.81 13.44
C GLY A 55 4.83 -5.90 12.35
N MET A 56 3.52 -5.97 12.12
CA MET A 56 2.79 -4.99 11.31
C MET A 56 2.27 -3.88 12.21
N THR A 57 2.40 -2.64 11.78
CA THR A 57 2.12 -1.44 12.58
C THR A 57 0.84 -0.74 12.19
N VAL A 58 0.62 -0.53 10.89
CA VAL A 58 -0.56 0.18 10.39
C VAL A 58 -1.03 -0.42 9.07
N ARG A 59 -2.33 -0.24 8.78
CA ARG A 59 -2.98 -0.66 7.55
C ARG A 59 -3.82 0.48 6.98
N SER A 60 -3.85 0.57 5.65
CA SER A 60 -4.74 1.44 4.87
C SER A 60 -5.48 0.62 3.82
N VAL A 61 -6.60 1.11 3.34
CA VAL A 61 -7.38 0.51 2.25
C VAL A 61 -7.06 1.19 0.92
N GLY A 62 -7.43 0.59 -0.21
CA GLY A 62 -7.29 1.22 -1.51
C GLY A 62 -8.21 2.43 -1.66
N ALA A 63 -7.79 3.42 -2.46
CA ALA A 63 -8.60 4.58 -2.82
C ALA A 63 -8.37 4.95 -4.29
N LEU A 64 -9.46 5.22 -5.02
CA LEU A 64 -9.45 5.84 -6.34
C LEU A 64 -9.75 7.32 -6.19
N MET A 65 -8.90 8.16 -6.73
CA MET A 65 -8.96 9.62 -6.61
C MET A 65 -8.93 10.28 -7.98
N VAL A 66 -9.54 11.47 -8.08
CA VAL A 66 -9.44 12.36 -9.23
C VAL A 66 -8.93 13.73 -8.78
N PRO A 67 -8.42 14.58 -9.68
CA PRO A 67 -8.08 15.95 -9.34
C PRO A 67 -9.28 16.70 -8.76
N LYS A 68 -9.03 17.63 -7.83
CA LYS A 68 -10.08 18.48 -7.29
C LYS A 68 -10.75 19.29 -8.41
N GLY A 69 -12.09 19.26 -8.43
CA GLY A 69 -12.87 19.91 -9.50
C GLY A 69 -12.78 19.20 -10.86
N SER A 70 -12.38 17.93 -10.88
CA SER A 70 -12.43 17.09 -12.08
C SER A 70 -13.85 17.05 -12.66
N LYS A 71 -13.94 16.83 -13.98
CA LYS A 71 -15.22 16.53 -14.66
C LYS A 71 -15.88 15.21 -14.18
N TYR A 72 -15.15 14.41 -13.39
CA TYR A 72 -15.69 13.20 -12.76
C TYR A 72 -15.91 13.49 -11.27
N GLY A 73 -17.07 14.08 -10.93
CA GLY A 73 -17.41 14.41 -9.54
C GLY A 73 -17.88 13.23 -8.68
N SER A 74 -18.14 12.08 -9.32
CA SER A 74 -18.61 10.86 -8.65
C SER A 74 -18.06 9.60 -9.30
N LEU A 75 -18.09 8.49 -8.54
CA LEU A 75 -17.74 7.17 -9.09
C LEU A 75 -18.61 6.80 -10.29
N SER A 76 -19.90 7.12 -10.25
CA SER A 76 -20.85 6.84 -11.33
C SER A 76 -20.49 7.56 -12.62
N GLU A 77 -20.11 8.85 -12.54
CA GLU A 77 -19.67 9.62 -13.71
C GLU A 77 -18.36 9.09 -14.29
N PHE A 78 -17.39 8.75 -13.43
CA PHE A 78 -16.13 8.13 -13.87
C PHE A 78 -16.39 6.79 -14.60
N VAL A 79 -17.21 5.93 -14.01
CA VAL A 79 -17.58 4.62 -14.58
C VAL A 79 -18.33 4.81 -15.92
N SER A 80 -19.28 5.73 -15.98
CA SER A 80 -20.02 6.01 -17.21
C SER A 80 -19.10 6.50 -18.33
N ALA A 81 -18.18 7.42 -18.02
CA ALA A 81 -17.19 7.92 -18.97
C ALA A 81 -16.23 6.83 -19.46
N ALA A 82 -15.77 5.94 -18.55
CA ALA A 82 -14.92 4.82 -18.90
C ALA A 82 -15.62 3.80 -19.80
N LYS A 83 -16.90 3.50 -19.54
CA LYS A 83 -17.71 2.62 -20.39
C LYS A 83 -18.02 3.20 -21.76
N ALA A 84 -18.24 4.51 -21.85
CA ALA A 84 -18.45 5.21 -23.11
C ALA A 84 -17.17 5.29 -23.96
N ASN A 85 -16.00 5.22 -23.36
CA ASN A 85 -14.70 5.36 -24.02
C ASN A 85 -13.70 4.30 -23.51
N PRO A 86 -13.89 3.01 -23.82
CA PRO A 86 -13.05 1.94 -23.32
C PRO A 86 -11.56 2.16 -23.63
N GLY A 87 -10.71 2.01 -22.62
CA GLY A 87 -9.26 2.19 -22.74
C GLY A 87 -8.74 3.63 -22.86
N LYS A 88 -9.62 4.64 -22.93
CA LYS A 88 -9.20 6.05 -23.12
C LYS A 88 -8.85 6.76 -21.83
N LEU A 89 -9.56 6.48 -20.74
CA LEU A 89 -9.26 7.09 -19.45
C LEU A 89 -7.96 6.52 -18.88
N THR A 90 -7.15 7.38 -18.30
CA THR A 90 -5.85 7.04 -17.73
C THR A 90 -5.92 6.99 -16.20
N VAL A 91 -5.37 5.94 -15.61
CA VAL A 91 -5.30 5.78 -14.15
C VAL A 91 -3.86 5.54 -13.72
N ALA A 92 -3.29 6.50 -13.00
CA ALA A 92 -1.95 6.37 -12.46
C ALA A 92 -1.94 5.58 -11.15
N GLY A 93 -0.88 4.80 -10.94
CA GLY A 93 -0.61 4.12 -9.67
C GLY A 93 0.85 3.74 -9.52
N VAL A 94 1.26 3.39 -8.31
CA VAL A 94 2.68 3.11 -8.04
C VAL A 94 3.05 1.69 -8.48
N GLY A 95 3.84 1.60 -9.52
CA GLY A 95 4.43 0.36 -10.03
C GLY A 95 3.41 -0.73 -10.38
N SER A 96 3.86 -1.98 -10.38
CA SER A 96 3.02 -3.15 -10.67
C SER A 96 1.98 -3.45 -9.58
N THR A 97 2.28 -3.14 -8.33
CA THR A 97 1.35 -3.32 -7.21
C THR A 97 0.11 -2.44 -7.38
N GLY A 98 0.31 -1.18 -7.79
CA GLY A 98 -0.78 -0.29 -8.11
C GLY A 98 -1.63 -0.82 -9.27
N GLY A 99 -0.99 -1.34 -10.34
CA GLY A 99 -1.69 -1.92 -11.48
C GLY A 99 -2.57 -3.11 -11.11
N ARG A 100 -2.08 -4.03 -10.28
CA ARG A 100 -2.88 -5.18 -9.82
C ARG A 100 -4.06 -4.76 -8.96
N ASN A 101 -3.84 -3.81 -8.05
CA ASN A 101 -4.91 -3.26 -7.22
C ASN A 101 -6.00 -2.60 -8.07
N PHE A 102 -5.60 -1.79 -9.05
CA PHE A 102 -6.55 -1.15 -9.94
C PHE A 102 -7.26 -2.15 -10.85
N ALA A 103 -6.58 -3.18 -11.34
CA ALA A 103 -7.21 -4.22 -12.16
C ALA A 103 -8.32 -4.98 -11.39
N GLU A 104 -8.15 -5.21 -10.09
CA GLU A 104 -9.21 -5.77 -9.23
C GLU A 104 -10.44 -4.84 -9.22
N LEU A 105 -10.25 -3.53 -8.97
CA LEU A 105 -11.34 -2.56 -8.97
C LEU A 105 -11.97 -2.40 -10.36
N ALA A 106 -11.18 -2.31 -11.43
CA ALA A 106 -11.67 -2.16 -12.80
C ALA A 106 -12.56 -3.33 -13.22
N LYS A 107 -12.18 -4.56 -12.82
CA LYS A 107 -13.00 -5.77 -13.03
C LYS A 107 -14.33 -5.69 -12.28
N ILE A 108 -14.33 -5.25 -11.02
CA ILE A 108 -15.56 -5.09 -10.22
C ILE A 108 -16.48 -4.05 -10.86
N LEU A 109 -15.94 -2.93 -11.34
CA LEU A 109 -16.71 -1.84 -11.96
C LEU A 109 -17.10 -2.12 -13.41
N GLY A 110 -16.55 -3.16 -14.04
CA GLY A 110 -16.78 -3.50 -15.45
C GLY A 110 -16.30 -2.40 -16.40
N ILE A 111 -15.11 -1.85 -16.18
CA ILE A 111 -14.50 -0.76 -16.97
C ILE A 111 -13.15 -1.14 -17.55
N GLU A 112 -12.83 -0.54 -18.68
CA GLU A 112 -11.51 -0.62 -19.32
C GLU A 112 -10.85 0.76 -19.32
N THR A 113 -9.61 0.85 -18.86
CA THR A 113 -8.82 2.09 -18.80
C THR A 113 -7.35 1.80 -19.10
N THR A 114 -6.58 2.83 -19.41
CA THR A 114 -5.13 2.72 -19.57
C THR A 114 -4.46 2.95 -18.21
N TYR A 115 -3.77 1.94 -17.70
CA TYR A 115 -2.99 2.07 -16.47
C TYR A 115 -1.63 2.70 -16.75
N VAL A 116 -1.27 3.74 -15.96
CA VAL A 116 0.01 4.46 -16.03
C VAL A 116 0.86 4.11 -14.80
N PRO A 117 1.85 3.22 -14.94
CA PRO A 117 2.73 2.87 -13.83
C PRO A 117 3.70 4.01 -13.51
N VAL A 118 3.69 4.49 -12.27
CA VAL A 118 4.58 5.56 -11.83
C VAL A 118 5.73 4.99 -11.00
N SER A 119 6.96 5.21 -11.46
CA SER A 119 8.18 4.91 -10.71
C SER A 119 8.53 6.07 -9.75
N GLY A 120 8.99 5.73 -8.54
CA GLY A 120 9.38 6.73 -7.53
C GLY A 120 8.29 7.07 -6.51
N GLY A 121 7.23 6.25 -6.45
CA GLY A 121 6.26 6.28 -5.38
C GLY A 121 5.18 7.36 -5.53
N VAL A 122 4.36 7.48 -4.48
CA VAL A 122 3.21 8.41 -4.45
C VAL A 122 3.65 9.87 -4.58
N GLY A 123 4.86 10.22 -4.10
CA GLY A 123 5.40 11.57 -4.24
C GLY A 123 5.56 12.05 -5.69
N LYS A 124 5.73 11.13 -6.66
CA LYS A 124 5.72 11.45 -8.09
C LYS A 124 4.34 11.29 -8.72
N MET A 125 3.53 10.37 -8.23
CA MET A 125 2.18 10.14 -8.76
C MET A 125 1.23 11.31 -8.44
N MET A 126 1.27 11.85 -7.23
CA MET A 126 0.34 12.91 -6.82
C MET A 126 0.46 14.19 -7.66
N PRO A 127 1.65 14.73 -7.98
CA PRO A 127 1.76 15.86 -8.90
C PRO A 127 1.18 15.60 -10.29
N MET A 128 1.33 14.36 -10.82
CA MET A 128 0.73 14.00 -12.11
C MET A 128 -0.80 14.06 -12.06
N LEU A 129 -1.39 13.55 -10.96
CA LEU A 129 -2.83 13.61 -10.75
C LEU A 129 -3.30 15.07 -10.59
N GLN A 130 -2.66 15.83 -9.70
CA GLN A 130 -3.01 17.22 -9.42
C GLN A 130 -2.86 18.15 -10.64
N GLY A 131 -1.90 17.84 -11.53
CA GLY A 131 -1.67 18.56 -12.78
C GLY A 131 -2.57 18.12 -13.95
N ASN A 132 -3.56 17.23 -13.73
CA ASN A 132 -4.43 16.66 -14.77
C ASN A 132 -3.65 15.93 -15.89
N HIS A 133 -2.47 15.38 -15.62
CA HIS A 133 -1.72 14.57 -16.58
C HIS A 133 -2.27 13.14 -16.69
N VAL A 134 -3.15 12.76 -15.78
CA VAL A 134 -3.92 11.52 -15.77
C VAL A 134 -5.33 11.81 -15.26
N ASP A 135 -6.32 11.02 -15.68
CA ASP A 135 -7.72 11.23 -15.30
C ASP A 135 -7.99 10.83 -13.85
N ALA A 136 -7.31 9.79 -13.37
CA ALA A 136 -7.45 9.33 -11.98
C ALA A 136 -6.11 8.80 -11.42
N GLY A 137 -6.05 8.70 -10.11
CA GLY A 137 -4.92 8.11 -9.38
C GLY A 137 -5.40 7.09 -8.37
N MET A 138 -4.67 5.99 -8.24
CA MET A 138 -5.01 4.91 -7.32
C MET A 138 -3.83 4.63 -6.37
N THR A 139 -4.11 4.70 -5.07
CA THR A 139 -3.14 4.38 -4.00
C THR A 139 -3.88 4.08 -2.69
N ALA A 140 -3.16 4.06 -1.56
CA ALA A 140 -3.77 3.86 -0.24
C ALA A 140 -4.53 5.11 0.24
N SER A 141 -5.65 4.93 0.95
CA SER A 141 -6.59 5.98 1.36
C SER A 141 -5.99 7.07 2.27
N ASN A 142 -4.93 6.77 3.01
CA ASN A 142 -4.20 7.78 3.79
C ASN A 142 -3.62 8.90 2.91
N HIS A 143 -3.31 8.63 1.64
CA HIS A 143 -2.89 9.65 0.69
C HIS A 143 -4.07 10.51 0.23
N ALA A 144 -5.26 9.92 0.07
CA ALA A 144 -6.49 10.67 -0.17
C ALA A 144 -6.76 11.65 0.98
N VAL A 145 -6.66 11.18 2.22
CA VAL A 145 -6.80 12.03 3.42
C VAL A 145 -5.78 13.16 3.44
N LYS A 146 -4.51 12.83 3.21
CA LYS A 146 -3.41 13.81 3.20
C LYS A 146 -3.60 14.90 2.14
N HIS A 147 -4.14 14.55 0.98
CA HIS A 147 -4.26 15.43 -0.19
C HIS A 147 -5.70 15.89 -0.47
N LYS A 148 -6.63 15.75 0.50
CA LYS A 148 -8.05 16.08 0.35
C LYS A 148 -8.36 17.51 -0.12
N ALA A 149 -7.41 18.43 0.02
CA ALA A 149 -7.54 19.79 -0.50
C ALA A 149 -7.37 19.89 -2.04
N THR A 150 -6.70 18.92 -2.64
CA THR A 150 -6.29 18.92 -4.06
C THR A 150 -6.79 17.74 -4.87
N VAL A 151 -7.41 16.76 -4.23
CA VAL A 151 -8.05 15.60 -4.88
C VAL A 151 -9.42 15.31 -4.27
N ASP A 152 -10.31 14.75 -5.08
CA ASP A 152 -11.56 14.14 -4.64
C ASP A 152 -11.41 12.60 -4.66
N THR A 153 -11.96 11.95 -3.65
CA THR A 153 -11.94 10.47 -3.55
C THR A 153 -13.27 9.93 -4.06
N LEU A 154 -13.22 9.10 -5.10
CA LEU A 154 -14.42 8.54 -5.72
C LEU A 154 -14.92 7.28 -4.98
N VAL A 155 -14.00 6.45 -4.51
CA VAL A 155 -14.31 5.19 -3.82
C VAL A 155 -13.11 4.71 -3.01
N ILE A 156 -13.39 4.02 -1.91
CA ILE A 156 -12.39 3.28 -1.12
C ILE A 156 -12.70 1.78 -1.07
N ALA A 157 -11.67 0.98 -0.86
CA ALA A 157 -11.82 -0.47 -0.69
C ALA A 157 -12.42 -0.81 0.67
N GLY A 158 -13.28 -1.84 0.71
CA GLY A 158 -13.82 -2.40 1.94
C GLY A 158 -15.31 -2.17 2.13
N PRO A 159 -15.88 -2.72 3.23
CA PRO A 159 -17.33 -2.79 3.44
C PRO A 159 -17.96 -1.47 3.88
N LYS A 160 -17.17 -0.48 4.30
CA LYS A 160 -17.69 0.81 4.77
C LYS A 160 -16.65 1.92 4.61
N SER A 161 -17.11 3.17 4.55
CA SER A 161 -16.25 4.33 4.55
C SER A 161 -15.47 4.46 5.89
N THR A 162 -14.38 5.23 5.88
CA THR A 162 -13.58 5.50 7.07
C THR A 162 -13.97 6.84 7.69
N ALA A 163 -13.75 7.00 9.00
CA ALA A 163 -14.01 8.27 9.69
C ALA A 163 -13.19 9.45 9.10
N ALA A 164 -12.02 9.17 8.53
CA ALA A 164 -11.17 10.18 7.91
C ALA A 164 -11.63 10.62 6.50
N LEU A 165 -12.53 9.85 5.87
CA LEU A 165 -13.13 10.13 4.55
C LEU A 165 -14.66 9.94 4.64
N PRO A 166 -15.35 10.79 5.44
CA PRO A 166 -16.78 10.65 5.63
C PRO A 166 -17.54 10.88 4.32
N GLY A 167 -18.57 10.06 4.06
CA GLY A 167 -19.40 10.16 2.86
C GLY A 167 -18.75 9.65 1.57
N VAL A 168 -17.48 9.26 1.58
CA VAL A 168 -16.87 8.60 0.41
C VAL A 168 -17.46 7.20 0.24
N PRO A 169 -17.94 6.84 -0.96
CA PRO A 169 -18.43 5.49 -1.23
C PRO A 169 -17.37 4.42 -0.94
N SER A 170 -17.83 3.25 -0.51
CA SER A 170 -16.98 2.07 -0.33
C SER A 170 -17.43 0.94 -1.24
N GLU A 171 -16.46 0.16 -1.75
CA GLU A 171 -16.71 -1.02 -2.56
C GLU A 171 -16.36 -2.28 -1.75
N PRO A 172 -17.36 -3.01 -1.24
CA PRO A 172 -17.13 -4.16 -0.36
C PRO A 172 -16.37 -5.31 -1.02
N GLN A 173 -16.52 -5.50 -2.33
CA GLN A 173 -15.82 -6.55 -3.08
C GLN A 173 -14.37 -6.20 -3.35
N TRP A 174 -13.99 -4.93 -3.30
CA TRP A 174 -12.62 -4.49 -3.43
C TRP A 174 -11.89 -4.66 -2.10
N THR A 175 -11.09 -5.70 -2.00
CA THR A 175 -10.47 -6.11 -0.73
C THR A 175 -9.02 -5.65 -0.56
N TYR A 176 -8.55 -4.78 -1.43
CA TYR A 176 -7.15 -4.35 -1.41
C TYR A 176 -6.81 -3.52 -0.17
N THR A 177 -5.72 -3.92 0.47
CA THR A 177 -5.12 -3.19 1.60
C THR A 177 -3.62 -3.04 1.40
N THR A 178 -3.07 -1.95 1.91
CA THR A 178 -1.62 -1.78 2.09
C THR A 178 -1.33 -1.80 3.58
N THR A 179 -0.41 -2.65 3.98
CA THR A 179 0.00 -2.82 5.39
C THR A 179 1.49 -2.55 5.51
N TRP A 180 1.86 -1.75 6.49
CA TRP A 180 3.26 -1.45 6.81
C TRP A 180 3.65 -2.12 8.11
N GLY A 181 4.92 -2.49 8.19
CA GLY A 181 5.51 -3.11 9.35
C GLY A 181 7.03 -3.06 9.30
N ILE A 182 7.64 -3.81 10.17
CA ILE A 182 9.09 -3.94 10.28
C ILE A 182 9.48 -5.40 10.16
N MET A 183 10.58 -5.65 9.46
CA MET A 183 11.18 -6.98 9.33
C MET A 183 12.70 -6.91 9.48
N ALA A 184 13.31 -8.04 9.77
CA ALA A 184 14.74 -8.28 9.91
C ALA A 184 15.22 -9.35 8.91
N PRO A 185 16.55 -9.52 8.71
CA PRO A 185 17.09 -10.57 7.86
C PRO A 185 16.62 -11.98 8.26
N PRO A 186 16.60 -12.93 7.33
CA PRO A 186 16.37 -14.34 7.67
C PRO A 186 17.37 -14.85 8.72
N GLY A 187 16.90 -15.66 9.65
CA GLY A 187 17.75 -16.23 10.70
C GLY A 187 18.05 -15.28 11.88
N THR A 188 17.43 -14.09 11.93
CA THR A 188 17.55 -13.22 13.11
C THR A 188 17.03 -13.96 14.35
N PRO A 189 17.81 -14.03 15.48
CA PRO A 189 17.44 -14.79 16.68
C PRO A 189 16.08 -14.36 17.24
N ALA A 190 15.29 -15.35 17.68
CA ALA A 190 13.90 -15.15 18.13
C ALA A 190 13.78 -14.20 19.33
N ASP A 191 14.73 -14.24 20.27
CA ASP A 191 14.79 -13.34 21.41
C ASP A 191 14.99 -11.88 20.99
N ARG A 192 15.80 -11.64 19.95
CA ARG A 192 15.99 -10.30 19.37
C ARG A 192 14.77 -9.82 18.64
N VAL A 193 14.11 -10.70 17.86
CA VAL A 193 12.84 -10.39 17.19
C VAL A 193 11.77 -10.02 18.21
N ALA A 194 11.64 -10.76 19.31
CA ALA A 194 10.70 -10.47 20.40
C ALA A 194 10.98 -9.11 21.03
N LYS A 195 12.24 -8.83 21.39
CA LYS A 195 12.64 -7.53 21.96
C LYS A 195 12.36 -6.36 21.01
N LEU A 196 12.60 -6.53 19.72
CA LEU A 196 12.29 -5.54 18.70
C LEU A 196 10.77 -5.34 18.53
N ASN A 197 9.97 -6.41 18.64
CA ASN A 197 8.52 -6.33 18.61
C ASN A 197 7.98 -5.52 19.80
N ASP A 198 8.47 -5.75 21.02
CA ASP A 198 8.09 -4.99 22.19
C ASP A 198 8.43 -3.49 22.04
N ALA A 199 9.65 -3.19 21.60
CA ALA A 199 10.08 -1.81 21.36
C ALA A 199 9.22 -1.13 20.26
N LEU A 200 8.88 -1.85 19.19
CA LEU A 200 8.02 -1.36 18.12
C LEU A 200 6.64 -0.96 18.65
N TYR A 201 6.05 -1.78 19.52
CA TYR A 201 4.73 -1.47 20.08
C TYR A 201 4.75 -0.36 21.11
N GLN A 202 5.80 -0.24 21.91
CA GLN A 202 5.98 0.93 22.77
C GLN A 202 6.07 2.22 21.95
N ALA A 203 6.87 2.21 20.86
CA ALA A 203 7.01 3.35 19.97
C ALA A 203 5.68 3.71 19.28
N THR A 204 4.93 2.73 18.79
CA THR A 204 3.65 2.98 18.08
C THR A 204 2.50 3.32 19.01
N ALA A 205 2.62 3.10 20.33
CA ALA A 205 1.68 3.53 21.35
C ALA A 205 1.91 4.99 21.82
N ALA A 206 3.00 5.63 21.39
CA ALA A 206 3.27 7.02 21.76
C ALA A 206 2.15 7.95 21.24
N PRO A 207 1.66 8.92 22.07
CA PRO A 207 0.51 9.76 21.75
C PRO A 207 0.62 10.50 20.41
N ASN A 208 1.81 10.99 20.07
CA ASN A 208 2.08 11.64 18.79
C ASN A 208 1.96 10.69 17.60
N VAL A 209 2.36 9.43 17.74
CA VAL A 209 2.21 8.41 16.70
C VAL A 209 0.75 8.00 16.53
N VAL A 210 0.04 7.77 17.64
CA VAL A 210 -1.41 7.48 17.63
C VAL A 210 -2.17 8.60 16.93
N LYS A 211 -1.85 9.87 17.24
CA LYS A 211 -2.45 11.03 16.58
C LYS A 211 -2.22 11.00 15.06
N ILE A 212 -0.99 10.78 14.60
CA ILE A 212 -0.67 10.71 13.15
C ILE A 212 -1.46 9.58 12.47
N VAL A 213 -1.51 8.41 13.10
CA VAL A 213 -2.25 7.25 12.58
C VAL A 213 -3.74 7.57 12.41
N THR A 214 -4.34 8.21 13.43
CA THR A 214 -5.75 8.62 13.42
C THR A 214 -6.01 9.70 12.37
N ASP A 215 -5.21 10.76 12.35
CA ASP A 215 -5.36 11.90 11.43
C ASP A 215 -5.27 11.47 9.96
N LEU A 216 -4.47 10.44 9.66
CA LEU A 216 -4.33 9.88 8.32
C LEU A 216 -5.36 8.78 7.99
N GLY A 217 -6.27 8.47 8.90
CA GLY A 217 -7.27 7.41 8.69
C GLY A 217 -6.66 6.03 8.57
N LEU A 218 -5.49 5.80 9.15
CA LEU A 218 -4.83 4.50 9.21
C LEU A 218 -5.44 3.65 10.32
N VAL A 219 -5.43 2.34 10.14
CA VAL A 219 -5.80 1.37 11.18
C VAL A 219 -4.53 0.89 11.86
N GLN A 220 -4.41 1.16 13.16
CA GLN A 220 -3.30 0.66 13.95
C GLN A 220 -3.39 -0.87 14.09
N MET A 221 -2.25 -1.53 13.92
CA MET A 221 -2.11 -2.98 14.07
C MET A 221 -1.13 -3.29 15.20
N ARG A 222 -1.46 -4.34 15.96
CA ARG A 222 -0.58 -4.91 16.99
C ARG A 222 -0.51 -6.40 16.74
N GLN A 223 0.57 -6.86 16.12
CA GLN A 223 0.75 -8.25 15.76
C GLN A 223 2.02 -8.79 16.38
N THR A 224 1.94 -9.96 17.01
CA THR A 224 3.13 -10.71 17.37
C THR A 224 3.93 -11.10 16.11
N PRO A 225 5.21 -11.43 16.21
CA PRO A 225 6.01 -11.89 15.07
C PRO A 225 5.36 -13.07 14.31
N ALA A 226 4.75 -14.01 15.03
CA ALA A 226 4.04 -15.14 14.43
C ALA A 226 2.79 -14.69 13.63
N GLN A 227 2.02 -13.73 14.15
CA GLN A 227 0.87 -13.19 13.45
C GLN A 227 1.29 -12.36 12.21
N ALA A 228 2.37 -11.60 12.31
CA ALA A 228 2.92 -10.85 11.18
C ALA A 228 3.42 -11.78 10.08
N LYS A 229 4.10 -12.88 10.44
CA LYS A 229 4.51 -13.93 9.50
C LYS A 229 3.30 -14.58 8.82
N ALA A 230 2.29 -15.00 9.59
CA ALA A 230 1.07 -15.60 9.07
C ALA A 230 0.33 -14.65 8.11
N TYR A 231 0.30 -13.33 8.42
CA TYR A 231 -0.27 -12.31 7.53
C TYR A 231 0.42 -12.27 6.16
N VAL A 232 1.75 -12.34 6.15
CA VAL A 232 2.52 -12.38 4.90
C VAL A 232 2.32 -13.70 4.16
N ASP A 233 2.24 -14.84 4.84
CA ASP A 233 1.98 -16.14 4.22
C ASP A 233 0.61 -16.18 3.51
N VAL A 234 -0.41 -15.54 4.08
CA VAL A 234 -1.71 -15.35 3.41
C VAL A 234 -1.55 -14.50 2.14
N ALA A 235 -0.77 -13.42 2.21
CA ALA A 235 -0.50 -12.59 1.04
C ALA A 235 0.26 -13.37 -0.05
N ILE A 236 1.26 -14.19 0.33
CA ILE A 236 1.99 -15.04 -0.61
C ILE A 236 1.02 -15.98 -1.35
N LYS A 237 0.13 -16.65 -0.63
CA LYS A 237 -0.89 -17.55 -1.23
C LYS A 237 -1.84 -16.78 -2.15
N LYS A 238 -2.33 -15.62 -1.73
CA LYS A 238 -3.25 -14.76 -2.52
C LYS A 238 -2.62 -14.33 -3.85
N PHE A 239 -1.35 -13.99 -3.86
CA PHE A 239 -0.66 -13.44 -5.03
C PHE A 239 0.18 -14.47 -5.78
N ALA A 240 0.25 -15.73 -5.36
CA ALA A 240 0.93 -16.82 -6.08
C ALA A 240 0.15 -17.32 -7.32
N GLN A 241 -1.09 -16.87 -7.50
CA GLN A 241 -1.98 -17.24 -8.62
C GLN A 241 -1.79 -16.33 -9.82
#